data_39525e0a43012359f48ad015e405aa80
#
_entry.id   39525e0a43012359f48ad015e405aa80
#
_cell.length_a   1.000
_cell.length_b   1.000
_cell.length_c   1.000
_cell.angle_alpha   90.00
_cell.angle_beta   90.00
_cell.angle_gamma   90.00
#
_symmetry.space_group_name_H-M   'P 1'
#
loop_
_entity.id
_entity.type
_entity.pdbx_description
1 polymer ?
#
loop_
_entity_poly.entity_id
_entity_poly.type
_entity_poly.pdbx_seq_one_letter_code
_entity_poly.pdbx_strand_id
1 'polypeptide(L)'
;MQERYRVQTRPMALSSQIVQGDKYRITILTEGLIRLEYSEEGVFEDRATKLAFFRDFPKCDYRVVHTEDGIEIHTSRVHLIYNEKEFSSNGLSIQVKGNISVYHSLWHYGEEIHDLGGTARTLDEADGAIPLDHGVVSGFGYSLLDDSESQVLLEDGWIEPRKKGIKDLYFFGYGHDYKEALKDFYYLCGQTPMLPRYALGNWWSRYYKYTEESYMELMERFDQENLPFTVAVIDMDWHLVDID
;
A
#
# COMPACT_ATOMS: atom_id res chain seq x y z
N MET A 1 14.02 -14.53 -15.91
CA MET A 1 14.30 -14.11 -14.52
C MET A 1 14.48 -15.35 -13.65
N GLN A 2 15.43 -15.36 -12.71
CA GLN A 2 15.58 -16.49 -11.79
C GLN A 2 14.35 -16.55 -10.86
N GLU A 3 13.83 -17.74 -10.60
CA GLU A 3 12.59 -17.97 -9.82
C GLU A 3 12.59 -17.30 -8.42
N ARG A 4 13.77 -17.21 -7.81
CA ARG A 4 13.96 -16.53 -6.51
C ARG A 4 13.64 -15.03 -6.50
N TYR A 5 13.53 -14.39 -7.67
CA TYR A 5 13.19 -12.97 -7.82
C TYR A 5 11.74 -12.75 -8.25
N ARG A 6 10.96 -13.82 -8.45
CA ARG A 6 9.54 -13.70 -8.73
C ARG A 6 8.78 -13.32 -7.48
N VAL A 7 8.07 -12.22 -7.54
CA VAL A 7 7.12 -11.84 -6.50
C VAL A 7 5.91 -12.76 -6.63
N GLN A 8 5.58 -13.47 -5.56
CA GLN A 8 4.36 -14.28 -5.53
C GLN A 8 3.18 -13.37 -5.25
N THR A 9 2.13 -13.48 -6.04
CA THR A 9 0.90 -12.68 -5.88
C THR A 9 -0.32 -13.58 -5.99
N ARG A 10 -1.41 -13.20 -5.33
CA ARG A 10 -2.76 -13.80 -5.46
C ARG A 10 -3.77 -12.64 -5.58
N PRO A 11 -3.82 -12.00 -6.76
CA PRO A 11 -4.53 -10.74 -6.92
C PRO A 11 -6.03 -10.87 -7.12
N MET A 12 -6.55 -12.11 -7.25
CA MET A 12 -7.96 -12.36 -7.47
C MET A 12 -8.70 -12.51 -6.14
N ALA A 13 -9.75 -11.73 -5.96
CA ALA A 13 -10.69 -11.92 -4.85
C ALA A 13 -11.65 -13.09 -5.14
N LEU A 14 -12.30 -13.59 -4.10
CA LEU A 14 -13.36 -14.58 -4.27
C LEU A 14 -14.54 -13.96 -5.03
N SER A 15 -15.04 -14.65 -6.06
CA SER A 15 -16.18 -14.17 -6.86
C SER A 15 -17.43 -13.91 -6.03
N SER A 16 -17.61 -14.66 -4.95
CA SER A 16 -18.72 -14.49 -4.01
C SER A 16 -18.63 -13.22 -3.15
N GLN A 17 -17.55 -12.46 -3.25
CA GLN A 17 -17.32 -11.20 -2.53
C GLN A 17 -17.31 -9.99 -3.47
N ILE A 18 -17.70 -10.17 -4.72
CA ILE A 18 -17.74 -9.14 -5.75
C ILE A 18 -19.19 -8.75 -6.05
N VAL A 19 -19.47 -7.46 -5.94
CA VAL A 19 -20.71 -6.81 -6.39
C VAL A 19 -20.36 -5.94 -7.58
N GLN A 20 -20.87 -6.28 -8.76
CA GLN A 20 -20.45 -5.63 -10.00
C GLN A 20 -21.65 -5.26 -10.87
N GLY A 21 -21.63 -4.04 -11.40
CA GLY A 21 -22.47 -3.58 -12.50
C GLY A 21 -21.64 -3.35 -13.77
N ASP A 22 -22.21 -2.62 -14.73
CA ASP A 22 -21.57 -2.42 -16.03
C ASP A 22 -20.27 -1.60 -15.94
N LYS A 23 -20.24 -0.57 -15.07
CA LYS A 23 -19.14 0.39 -14.95
C LYS A 23 -18.50 0.44 -13.58
N TYR A 24 -18.99 -0.33 -12.62
CA TYR A 24 -18.44 -0.37 -11.27
C TYR A 24 -18.21 -1.80 -10.79
N ARG A 25 -17.27 -1.94 -9.88
CA ARG A 25 -17.03 -3.16 -9.13
C ARG A 25 -16.69 -2.82 -7.69
N ILE A 26 -17.43 -3.40 -6.75
CA ILE A 26 -17.19 -3.27 -5.33
C ILE A 26 -16.82 -4.65 -4.82
N THR A 27 -15.64 -4.78 -4.25
CA THR A 27 -15.14 -6.04 -3.70
C THR A 27 -15.02 -5.94 -2.19
N ILE A 28 -15.73 -6.80 -1.48
CA ILE A 28 -15.72 -6.87 -0.03
C ILE A 28 -14.59 -7.83 0.38
N LEU A 29 -13.38 -7.30 0.59
CA LEU A 29 -12.21 -8.10 0.93
C LEU A 29 -12.30 -8.63 2.35
N THR A 30 -12.71 -7.77 3.30
CA THR A 30 -13.09 -8.14 4.67
C THR A 30 -14.29 -7.29 5.08
N GLU A 31 -14.80 -7.47 6.31
CA GLU A 31 -15.89 -6.63 6.83
C GLU A 31 -15.50 -5.14 6.93
N GLY A 32 -14.18 -4.83 6.98
CA GLY A 32 -13.66 -3.47 7.10
C GLY A 32 -12.85 -2.98 5.90
N LEU A 33 -12.44 -3.87 4.98
CA LEU A 33 -11.65 -3.52 3.80
C LEU A 33 -12.48 -3.72 2.53
N ILE A 34 -12.80 -2.61 1.88
CA ILE A 34 -13.62 -2.59 0.67
C ILE A 34 -12.81 -1.99 -0.48
N ARG A 35 -12.72 -2.71 -1.60
CA ARG A 35 -12.17 -2.17 -2.85
C ARG A 35 -13.30 -1.57 -3.69
N LEU A 36 -13.09 -0.36 -4.18
CA LEU A 36 -14.04 0.42 -4.96
C LEU A 36 -13.43 0.69 -6.32
N GLU A 37 -14.04 0.20 -7.38
CA GLU A 37 -13.56 0.39 -8.73
C GLU A 37 -14.66 1.02 -9.60
N TYR A 38 -14.27 1.98 -10.42
CA TYR A 38 -15.11 2.56 -11.47
C TYR A 38 -14.32 2.67 -12.78
N SER A 39 -14.95 2.27 -13.86
CA SER A 39 -14.39 2.34 -15.22
C SER A 39 -15.50 2.68 -16.21
N GLU A 40 -15.34 3.75 -16.96
CA GLU A 40 -16.29 4.16 -18.00
C GLU A 40 -16.46 3.08 -19.07
N GLU A 41 -15.42 2.28 -19.30
CA GLU A 41 -15.42 1.19 -20.27
C GLU A 41 -15.79 -0.19 -19.69
N GLY A 42 -16.07 -0.26 -18.37
CA GLY A 42 -16.39 -1.51 -17.67
C GLY A 42 -15.21 -2.49 -17.59
N VAL A 43 -13.99 -2.01 -17.71
CA VAL A 43 -12.76 -2.83 -17.62
C VAL A 43 -12.10 -2.60 -16.26
N PHE A 44 -11.87 -3.67 -15.52
CA PHE A 44 -11.30 -3.65 -14.18
C PHE A 44 -9.94 -4.34 -14.14
N GLU A 45 -9.10 -3.98 -13.17
CA GLU A 45 -7.75 -4.52 -13.04
C GLU A 45 -7.71 -5.69 -12.06
N ASP A 46 -7.47 -6.88 -12.60
CA ASP A 46 -7.40 -8.11 -11.82
C ASP A 46 -5.98 -8.55 -11.47
N ARG A 47 -4.99 -7.98 -12.15
CA ARG A 47 -3.57 -8.26 -11.88
C ARG A 47 -3.13 -7.57 -10.59
N ALA A 48 -2.03 -8.05 -10.02
CA ALA A 48 -1.40 -7.39 -8.87
C ALA A 48 -0.84 -6.02 -9.29
N THR A 49 -0.87 -5.09 -8.36
CA THR A 49 -0.26 -3.77 -8.50
C THR A 49 0.89 -3.61 -7.50
N LYS A 50 1.63 -2.53 -7.59
CA LYS A 50 2.67 -2.21 -6.58
C LYS A 50 2.10 -2.01 -5.18
N LEU A 51 0.81 -1.70 -5.06
CA LEU A 51 0.12 -1.57 -3.78
C LEU A 51 -0.47 -2.91 -3.33
N ALA A 52 -1.15 -3.64 -4.20
CA ALA A 52 -2.00 -4.76 -3.84
C ALA A 52 -1.55 -6.07 -4.51
N PHE A 53 -0.89 -6.92 -3.74
CA PHE A 53 -0.39 -8.23 -4.17
C PHE A 53 -1.38 -9.36 -3.92
N PHE A 54 -2.15 -9.27 -2.82
CA PHE A 54 -3.03 -10.34 -2.36
C PHE A 54 -4.43 -9.81 -2.12
N ARG A 55 -5.40 -10.32 -2.88
CA ARG A 55 -6.83 -10.00 -2.73
C ARG A 55 -7.66 -11.25 -2.39
N ASP A 56 -7.01 -12.38 -2.20
CA ASP A 56 -7.62 -13.68 -1.87
C ASP A 56 -7.95 -13.81 -0.37
N PHE A 57 -8.56 -12.78 0.20
CA PHE A 57 -9.00 -12.80 1.58
C PHE A 57 -10.03 -13.91 1.83
N PRO A 58 -10.10 -14.44 3.06
CA PRO A 58 -11.15 -15.37 3.43
C PRO A 58 -12.55 -14.77 3.23
N LYS A 59 -13.52 -15.64 2.96
CA LYS A 59 -14.91 -15.19 2.82
C LYS A 59 -15.38 -14.50 4.09
N CYS A 60 -16.00 -13.32 3.94
CA CYS A 60 -16.66 -12.58 5.00
C CYS A 60 -18.17 -12.45 4.71
N ASP A 61 -18.94 -12.13 5.74
CA ASP A 61 -20.38 -11.98 5.63
C ASP A 61 -20.76 -10.53 5.28
N TYR A 62 -21.61 -10.39 4.29
CA TYR A 62 -22.16 -9.11 3.90
C TYR A 62 -23.57 -9.27 3.29
N ARG A 63 -24.30 -8.18 3.21
CA ARG A 63 -25.64 -8.13 2.60
C ARG A 63 -25.70 -6.98 1.61
N VAL A 64 -26.25 -7.24 0.42
CA VAL A 64 -26.58 -6.22 -0.57
C VAL A 64 -28.08 -5.97 -0.55
N VAL A 65 -28.47 -4.71 -0.59
CA VAL A 65 -29.86 -4.26 -0.73
C VAL A 65 -29.93 -3.38 -1.97
N HIS A 66 -30.78 -3.74 -2.92
CA HIS A 66 -31.07 -2.89 -4.07
C HIS A 66 -32.20 -1.93 -3.71
N THR A 67 -32.02 -0.65 -3.99
CA THR A 67 -32.97 0.43 -3.75
C THR A 67 -33.38 1.07 -5.08
N GLU A 68 -34.32 2.02 -5.06
CA GLU A 68 -34.67 2.80 -6.26
C GLU A 68 -33.52 3.69 -6.73
N ASP A 69 -32.63 4.09 -5.82
CA ASP A 69 -31.55 5.03 -6.07
C ASP A 69 -30.17 4.37 -6.26
N GLY A 70 -30.08 3.04 -6.16
CA GLY A 70 -28.82 2.29 -6.30
C GLY A 70 -28.72 1.08 -5.37
N ILE A 71 -27.56 0.90 -4.76
CA ILE A 71 -27.27 -0.24 -3.86
C ILE A 71 -26.78 0.21 -2.50
N GLU A 72 -27.10 -0.60 -1.49
CA GLU A 72 -26.49 -0.52 -0.17
C GLU A 72 -25.77 -1.83 0.14
N ILE A 73 -24.55 -1.73 0.69
CA ILE A 73 -23.77 -2.88 1.13
C ILE A 73 -23.52 -2.77 2.63
N HIS A 74 -23.91 -3.81 3.36
CA HIS A 74 -23.76 -3.88 4.80
C HIS A 74 -22.80 -5.00 5.19
N THR A 75 -21.77 -4.68 5.94
CA THR A 75 -20.97 -5.64 6.69
C THR A 75 -21.20 -5.44 8.19
N SER A 76 -20.49 -6.16 9.04
CA SER A 76 -20.48 -5.88 10.47
C SER A 76 -19.81 -4.53 10.82
N ARG A 77 -18.88 -4.04 10.00
CA ARG A 77 -18.06 -2.84 10.24
C ARG A 77 -18.49 -1.60 9.48
N VAL A 78 -19.04 -1.76 8.27
CA VAL A 78 -19.40 -0.62 7.41
C VAL A 78 -20.78 -0.73 6.81
N HIS A 79 -21.32 0.43 6.42
CA HIS A 79 -22.51 0.57 5.59
C HIS A 79 -22.17 1.48 4.42
N LEU A 80 -22.11 0.94 3.22
CA LEU A 80 -21.85 1.63 1.97
C LEU A 80 -23.15 1.92 1.26
N ILE A 81 -23.29 3.15 0.73
CA ILE A 81 -24.43 3.58 -0.11
C ILE A 81 -23.83 4.07 -1.43
N TYR A 82 -24.36 3.56 -2.54
CA TYR A 82 -23.85 3.89 -3.87
C TYR A 82 -24.96 3.93 -4.92
N ASN A 83 -24.96 4.99 -5.72
CA ASN A 83 -25.97 5.26 -6.76
C ASN A 83 -25.68 4.61 -8.12
N GLU A 84 -24.69 3.72 -8.21
CA GLU A 84 -24.29 2.96 -9.41
C GLU A 84 -23.83 3.83 -10.61
N LYS A 85 -23.49 5.11 -10.37
CA LYS A 85 -22.97 6.06 -11.38
C LYS A 85 -21.49 6.35 -11.12
N GLU A 86 -20.91 7.24 -11.93
CA GLU A 86 -19.55 7.72 -11.67
C GLU A 86 -19.41 8.20 -10.21
N PHE A 87 -18.28 7.83 -9.59
CA PHE A 87 -18.04 8.19 -8.19
C PHE A 87 -18.10 9.69 -7.97
N SER A 88 -18.93 10.10 -7.05
CA SER A 88 -19.13 11.50 -6.67
C SER A 88 -19.48 11.61 -5.18
N SER A 89 -19.32 12.79 -4.61
CA SER A 89 -19.58 13.03 -3.18
C SER A 89 -21.05 12.75 -2.77
N ASN A 90 -21.99 12.96 -3.70
CA ASN A 90 -23.40 12.67 -3.45
C ASN A 90 -23.79 11.24 -3.85
N GLY A 91 -22.92 10.53 -4.59
CA GLY A 91 -23.25 9.22 -5.16
C GLY A 91 -22.61 8.04 -4.42
N LEU A 92 -21.56 8.27 -3.68
CA LEU A 92 -20.85 7.22 -2.93
C LEU A 92 -20.48 7.70 -1.53
N SER A 93 -20.96 7.00 -0.53
CA SER A 93 -20.61 7.23 0.87
C SER A 93 -20.48 5.94 1.64
N ILE A 94 -19.64 5.95 2.68
CA ILE A 94 -19.41 4.80 3.56
C ILE A 94 -19.42 5.27 5.02
N GLN A 95 -20.36 4.71 5.77
CA GLN A 95 -20.47 4.88 7.22
C GLN A 95 -19.69 3.78 7.93
N VAL A 96 -18.78 4.13 8.80
CA VAL A 96 -18.16 3.17 9.73
C VAL A 96 -19.09 2.96 10.92
N LYS A 97 -19.41 1.70 11.22
CA LYS A 97 -20.31 1.31 12.31
C LYS A 97 -19.58 1.28 13.67
N GLY A 98 -20.35 1.34 14.74
CA GLY A 98 -19.83 1.45 16.08
C GLY A 98 -19.60 2.92 16.47
N ASN A 99 -19.72 3.29 17.71
CA ASN A 99 -19.61 4.68 18.21
C ASN A 99 -18.17 5.24 18.10
N ILE A 100 -17.65 5.34 16.89
CA ILE A 100 -16.29 5.81 16.63
C ILE A 100 -16.20 7.32 16.81
N SER A 101 -17.13 8.05 16.15
CA SER A 101 -17.28 9.49 16.23
C SER A 101 -18.72 9.88 15.90
N VAL A 102 -19.27 10.83 16.63
CA VAL A 102 -20.63 11.34 16.36
C VAL A 102 -20.70 12.15 15.09
N TYR A 103 -19.58 12.72 14.63
CA TYR A 103 -19.54 13.68 13.51
C TYR A 103 -18.72 13.24 12.31
N HIS A 104 -17.85 12.22 12.42
CA HIS A 104 -16.81 11.96 11.43
C HIS A 104 -16.64 10.49 11.05
N SER A 105 -17.62 9.65 11.32
CA SER A 105 -17.56 8.23 10.93
C SER A 105 -18.20 7.94 9.55
N LEU A 106 -18.63 8.98 8.84
CA LEU A 106 -19.18 8.92 7.49
C LEU A 106 -18.22 9.61 6.53
N TRP A 107 -17.77 8.87 5.54
CA TRP A 107 -16.95 9.37 4.44
C TRP A 107 -17.81 9.51 3.18
N HIS A 108 -17.61 10.60 2.45
CA HIS A 108 -18.12 10.78 1.09
C HIS A 108 -16.96 10.77 0.10
N TYR A 109 -17.20 10.25 -1.10
CA TYR A 109 -16.17 10.22 -2.14
C TYR A 109 -15.61 11.62 -2.40
N GLY A 110 -14.28 11.71 -2.41
CA GLY A 110 -13.54 12.97 -2.62
C GLY A 110 -13.29 13.79 -1.36
N GLU A 111 -13.79 13.37 -0.19
CA GLU A 111 -13.41 14.01 1.07
C GLU A 111 -11.96 13.70 1.44
N GLU A 112 -11.28 14.69 1.99
CA GLU A 112 -9.92 14.57 2.50
C GLU A 112 -9.84 13.55 3.65
N ILE A 113 -8.81 12.74 3.64
CA ILE A 113 -8.56 11.76 4.69
C ILE A 113 -7.64 12.37 5.75
N HIS A 114 -8.11 12.39 6.99
CA HIS A 114 -7.35 12.83 8.17
C HIS A 114 -6.84 11.62 8.94
N ASP A 115 -5.83 10.95 8.37
CA ASP A 115 -5.22 9.77 8.98
C ASP A 115 -4.18 10.12 10.06
N LEU A 116 -3.65 9.12 10.75
CA LEU A 116 -2.62 9.28 11.79
C LEU A 116 -1.19 9.31 11.23
N GLY A 117 -1.06 9.39 9.93
CA GLY A 117 0.21 9.38 9.21
C GLY A 117 0.72 7.97 8.93
N GLY A 118 1.41 7.85 7.82
CA GLY A 118 2.14 6.65 7.41
C GLY A 118 3.61 6.76 7.78
N THR A 119 4.48 6.74 6.76
CA THR A 119 5.92 6.83 6.92
C THR A 119 6.50 7.93 6.05
N ALA A 120 7.77 8.24 6.24
CA ALA A 120 8.53 9.09 5.35
C ALA A 120 9.55 8.26 4.58
N ARG A 121 9.79 8.62 3.34
CA ARG A 121 10.76 7.93 2.50
C ARG A 121 12.20 8.16 2.96
N THR A 122 12.52 9.36 3.40
CA THR A 122 13.86 9.77 3.82
C THR A 122 13.76 10.84 4.89
N LEU A 123 14.80 10.93 5.70
CA LEU A 123 15.02 12.03 6.66
C LEU A 123 16.17 12.93 6.22
N ASP A 124 16.65 12.80 4.97
CA ASP A 124 17.71 13.64 4.45
C ASP A 124 17.30 15.10 4.50
N GLU A 125 18.21 15.94 4.99
CA GLU A 125 18.02 17.39 5.18
C GLU A 125 16.85 17.76 6.11
N ALA A 126 16.33 16.81 6.88
CA ALA A 126 15.25 17.07 7.83
C ALA A 126 15.80 17.84 9.05
N ASP A 127 15.16 18.97 9.35
CA ASP A 127 15.39 19.77 10.57
C ASP A 127 14.06 19.99 11.30
N GLY A 128 13.71 19.05 12.16
CA GLY A 128 12.46 19.02 12.87
C GLY A 128 11.40 18.12 12.23
N ALA A 129 10.13 18.54 12.29
CA ALA A 129 9.00 17.77 11.78
C ALA A 129 8.98 17.73 10.25
N ILE A 130 8.66 16.58 9.70
CA ILE A 130 8.49 16.37 8.26
C ILE A 130 7.09 15.87 7.95
N PRO A 131 6.55 16.12 6.74
CA PRO A 131 5.30 15.52 6.31
C PRO A 131 5.46 14.01 6.20
N LEU A 132 4.44 13.27 6.64
CA LEU A 132 4.34 11.82 6.48
C LEU A 132 3.41 11.50 5.32
N ASP A 133 3.64 10.37 4.66
CA ASP A 133 2.70 9.81 3.70
C ASP A 133 1.40 9.39 4.39
N HIS A 134 0.35 9.15 3.61
CA HIS A 134 -0.93 8.68 4.13
C HIS A 134 -0.82 7.30 4.78
N GLY A 135 -1.54 7.14 5.89
CA GLY A 135 -1.66 5.89 6.62
C GLY A 135 -3.03 5.25 6.46
N VAL A 136 -3.17 4.02 6.95
CA VAL A 136 -4.41 3.23 6.83
C VAL A 136 -5.29 3.28 8.07
N VAL A 137 -4.95 4.12 9.05
CA VAL A 137 -5.70 4.30 10.28
C VAL A 137 -5.91 5.78 10.58
N SER A 138 -7.05 6.12 11.19
CA SER A 138 -7.40 7.49 11.55
C SER A 138 -8.20 7.55 12.85
N GLY A 139 -8.25 8.74 13.47
CA GLY A 139 -9.14 9.01 14.61
C GLY A 139 -10.62 8.96 14.23
N PHE A 140 -10.96 9.11 12.95
CA PHE A 140 -12.34 9.03 12.43
C PHE A 140 -12.79 7.60 12.12
N GLY A 141 -11.88 6.63 12.26
CA GLY A 141 -12.17 5.22 12.10
C GLY A 141 -12.12 4.71 10.66
N TYR A 142 -11.71 5.54 9.71
CA TYR A 142 -11.53 5.11 8.31
C TYR A 142 -10.31 5.79 7.68
N SER A 143 -9.79 5.15 6.65
CA SER A 143 -8.79 5.71 5.75
C SER A 143 -8.98 5.15 4.34
N LEU A 144 -8.29 5.73 3.37
CA LEU A 144 -8.40 5.39 1.96
C LEU A 144 -7.02 5.34 1.31
N LEU A 145 -6.77 4.31 0.51
CA LEU A 145 -5.62 4.25 -0.38
C LEU A 145 -6.10 4.30 -1.84
N ASP A 146 -5.47 5.15 -2.63
CA ASP A 146 -5.74 5.27 -4.07
C ASP A 146 -4.69 4.46 -4.86
N ASP A 147 -5.15 3.40 -5.52
CA ASP A 147 -4.34 2.52 -6.37
C ASP A 147 -4.53 2.81 -7.86
N SER A 148 -5.29 3.86 -8.21
CA SER A 148 -5.71 4.14 -9.59
C SER A 148 -4.55 4.31 -10.57
N GLU A 149 -3.41 4.81 -10.10
CA GLU A 149 -2.22 5.06 -10.91
C GLU A 149 -1.04 4.10 -10.64
N SER A 150 -1.21 3.15 -9.73
CA SER A 150 -0.16 2.17 -9.41
C SER A 150 0.17 1.31 -10.61
N GLN A 151 1.45 1.04 -10.78
CA GLN A 151 1.93 0.15 -11.84
C GLN A 151 1.50 -1.30 -11.58
N VAL A 152 1.24 -2.02 -12.65
CA VAL A 152 0.80 -3.41 -12.64
C VAL A 152 1.99 -4.35 -12.71
N LEU A 153 1.95 -5.44 -11.95
CA LEU A 153 2.94 -6.52 -11.96
C LEU A 153 2.53 -7.58 -12.99
N LEU A 154 3.47 -7.91 -13.86
CA LEU A 154 3.29 -8.98 -14.85
C LEU A 154 3.79 -10.32 -14.31
N GLU A 155 3.29 -11.42 -14.88
CA GLU A 155 3.68 -12.78 -14.47
C GLU A 155 5.17 -13.07 -14.69
N ASP A 156 5.80 -12.41 -15.65
CA ASP A 156 7.23 -12.52 -15.92
C ASP A 156 8.11 -11.70 -14.96
N GLY A 157 7.49 -10.95 -14.02
CA GLY A 157 8.15 -10.12 -13.01
C GLY A 157 8.47 -8.70 -13.47
N TRP A 158 8.06 -8.31 -14.69
CA TRP A 158 8.13 -6.93 -15.12
C TRP A 158 6.92 -6.13 -14.60
N ILE A 159 7.00 -4.83 -14.76
CA ILE A 159 5.93 -3.89 -14.43
C ILE A 159 5.55 -3.09 -15.68
N GLU A 160 4.27 -2.74 -15.77
CA GLU A 160 3.77 -1.86 -16.80
C GLU A 160 2.88 -0.75 -16.22
N PRO A 161 2.71 0.36 -16.96
CA PRO A 161 1.75 1.38 -16.57
C PRO A 161 0.33 0.81 -16.55
N ARG A 162 -0.47 1.24 -15.57
CA ARG A 162 -1.89 0.93 -15.50
C ARG A 162 -2.66 1.66 -16.60
N LYS A 163 -3.77 1.09 -17.04
CA LYS A 163 -4.71 1.76 -17.94
C LYS A 163 -5.29 3.00 -17.24
N LYS A 164 -5.19 4.15 -17.91
CA LYS A 164 -5.71 5.42 -17.38
C LYS A 164 -7.23 5.47 -17.35
N GLY A 165 -7.77 6.31 -16.46
CA GLY A 165 -9.20 6.56 -16.37
C GLY A 165 -9.99 5.53 -15.53
N ILE A 166 -9.32 4.57 -14.91
CA ILE A 166 -9.92 3.65 -13.95
C ILE A 166 -9.71 4.21 -12.55
N LYS A 167 -10.77 4.29 -11.76
CA LYS A 167 -10.69 4.54 -10.31
C LYS A 167 -10.56 3.20 -9.61
N ASP A 168 -9.64 3.11 -8.64
CA ASP A 168 -9.40 1.90 -7.85
C ASP A 168 -8.92 2.29 -6.46
N LEU A 169 -9.82 2.19 -5.51
CA LEU A 169 -9.63 2.68 -4.16
C LEU A 169 -9.79 1.55 -3.16
N TYR A 170 -9.01 1.57 -2.09
CA TYR A 170 -9.16 0.67 -0.94
C TYR A 170 -9.60 1.46 0.27
N PHE A 171 -10.83 1.24 0.71
CA PHE A 171 -11.39 1.86 1.90
C PHE A 171 -11.18 0.96 3.11
N PHE A 172 -10.55 1.51 4.15
CA PHE A 172 -10.27 0.86 5.44
C PHE A 172 -11.21 1.40 6.50
N GLY A 173 -12.29 0.69 6.82
CA GLY A 173 -13.30 1.08 7.81
C GLY A 173 -13.24 0.21 9.07
N TYR A 174 -12.18 0.32 9.84
CA TYR A 174 -11.91 -0.51 11.02
C TYR A 174 -12.24 0.15 12.35
N GLY A 175 -12.72 1.40 12.32
CA GLY A 175 -12.88 2.15 13.55
C GLY A 175 -11.53 2.37 14.25
N HIS A 176 -11.48 2.12 15.56
CA HIS A 176 -10.24 2.19 16.33
C HIS A 176 -9.53 0.83 16.46
N ASP A 177 -9.92 -0.14 15.66
CA ASP A 177 -9.27 -1.46 15.61
C ASP A 177 -8.04 -1.42 14.69
N TYR A 178 -7.08 -0.58 15.05
CA TYR A 178 -5.90 -0.24 14.25
C TYR A 178 -5.02 -1.45 13.93
N LYS A 179 -4.96 -2.43 14.83
CA LYS A 179 -4.16 -3.64 14.60
C LYS A 179 -4.73 -4.52 13.50
N GLU A 180 -6.06 -4.64 13.42
CA GLU A 180 -6.70 -5.39 12.33
C GLU A 180 -6.57 -4.64 11.00
N ALA A 181 -6.71 -3.30 10.99
CA ALA A 181 -6.46 -2.50 9.80
C ALA A 181 -5.03 -2.73 9.25
N LEU A 182 -4.02 -2.67 10.11
CA LEU A 182 -2.63 -2.91 9.73
C LEU A 182 -2.38 -4.35 9.28
N LYS A 183 -2.98 -5.33 9.93
CA LYS A 183 -2.86 -6.74 9.56
C LYS A 183 -3.41 -6.98 8.16
N ASP A 184 -4.59 -6.46 7.85
CA ASP A 184 -5.20 -6.61 6.54
C ASP A 184 -4.46 -5.78 5.47
N PHE A 185 -3.92 -4.61 5.83
CA PHE A 185 -3.02 -3.86 4.96
C PHE A 185 -1.76 -4.66 4.60
N TYR A 186 -1.07 -5.25 5.58
CA TYR A 186 0.11 -6.07 5.32
C TYR A 186 -0.22 -7.38 4.61
N TYR A 187 -1.45 -7.89 4.73
CA TYR A 187 -1.88 -8.99 3.87
C TYR A 187 -2.05 -8.51 2.43
N LEU A 188 -2.76 -7.41 2.20
CA LEU A 188 -3.00 -6.82 0.87
C LEU A 188 -1.71 -6.49 0.13
N CYS A 189 -0.79 -5.80 0.80
CA CYS A 189 0.46 -5.29 0.20
C CYS A 189 1.62 -6.31 0.23
N GLY A 190 1.44 -7.42 0.93
CA GLY A 190 2.52 -8.34 1.25
C GLY A 190 3.29 -7.92 2.50
N GLN A 191 3.95 -8.89 3.11
CA GLN A 191 4.70 -8.68 4.33
C GLN A 191 5.97 -7.87 4.05
N THR A 192 6.28 -6.94 4.94
CA THR A 192 7.58 -6.26 4.93
C THR A 192 8.69 -7.29 5.13
N PRO A 193 9.68 -7.37 4.22
CA PRO A 193 10.79 -8.30 4.37
C PRO A 193 11.59 -7.98 5.63
N MET A 194 11.98 -9.02 6.34
CA MET A 194 12.86 -8.87 7.49
C MET A 194 14.25 -8.44 7.03
N LEU A 195 14.75 -7.34 7.58
CA LEU A 195 16.11 -6.89 7.30
C LEU A 195 17.14 -7.92 7.78
N PRO A 196 18.22 -8.16 7.03
CA PRO A 196 19.31 -8.98 7.50
C PRO A 196 19.99 -8.31 8.70
N ARG A 197 20.43 -9.12 9.66
CA ARG A 197 20.98 -8.61 10.93
C ARG A 197 22.14 -7.62 10.75
N TYR A 198 22.99 -7.82 9.75
CA TYR A 198 24.11 -6.93 9.49
C TYR A 198 23.68 -5.50 9.14
N ALA A 199 22.49 -5.32 8.53
CA ALA A 199 21.97 -4.02 8.18
C ALA A 199 21.61 -3.15 9.41
N LEU A 200 21.47 -3.77 10.58
CA LEU A 200 21.19 -3.11 11.86
C LEU A 200 22.48 -2.77 12.64
N GLY A 201 23.65 -3.09 12.11
CA GLY A 201 24.93 -2.79 12.71
C GLY A 201 25.51 -1.44 12.26
N ASN A 202 26.80 -1.26 12.51
CA ASN A 202 27.51 -0.04 12.11
C ASN A 202 27.86 -0.08 10.63
N TRP A 203 27.61 1.02 9.96
CA TRP A 203 27.95 1.22 8.57
C TRP A 203 29.15 2.15 8.45
N TRP A 204 30.14 1.77 7.66
CA TRP A 204 31.24 2.63 7.24
C TRP A 204 30.96 3.16 5.85
N SER A 205 31.04 4.47 5.68
CA SER A 205 31.04 5.14 4.38
C SER A 205 31.99 6.33 4.39
N ARG A 206 32.69 6.56 3.30
CA ARG A 206 33.51 7.73 3.07
C ARG A 206 33.54 8.05 1.58
N TYR A 207 33.27 9.29 1.24
CA TYR A 207 33.50 9.80 -0.11
C TYR A 207 34.98 9.97 -0.33
N TYR A 208 35.62 8.96 -0.97
CA TYR A 208 37.04 8.90 -1.25
C TYR A 208 37.33 7.90 -2.36
N LYS A 209 38.30 8.22 -3.25
CA LYS A 209 38.72 7.32 -4.34
C LYS A 209 39.60 6.21 -3.76
N TYR A 210 39.03 5.05 -3.55
CA TYR A 210 39.77 3.86 -3.13
C TYR A 210 40.13 3.00 -4.34
N THR A 211 41.30 2.35 -4.28
CA THR A 211 41.57 1.14 -5.05
C THR A 211 41.06 -0.07 -4.26
N GLU A 212 40.96 -1.23 -4.91
CA GLU A 212 40.59 -2.48 -4.20
C GLU A 212 41.58 -2.74 -3.05
N GLU A 213 42.88 -2.59 -3.30
CA GLU A 213 43.90 -2.84 -2.29
C GLU A 213 43.78 -1.88 -1.10
N SER A 214 43.68 -0.58 -1.36
CA SER A 214 43.62 0.42 -0.28
C SER A 214 42.32 0.33 0.52
N TYR A 215 41.22 -0.14 -0.10
CA TYR A 215 39.98 -0.37 0.62
C TYR A 215 40.03 -1.62 1.48
N MET A 216 40.63 -2.70 0.97
CA MET A 216 40.83 -3.92 1.75
C MET A 216 41.80 -3.70 2.93
N GLU A 217 42.91 -2.98 2.74
CA GLU A 217 43.81 -2.58 3.83
C GLU A 217 43.06 -1.81 4.93
N LEU A 218 42.17 -0.91 4.56
CA LEU A 218 41.33 -0.19 5.52
C LEU A 218 40.41 -1.11 6.30
N MET A 219 39.76 -2.08 5.63
CA MET A 219 38.89 -3.06 6.30
C MET A 219 39.67 -3.95 7.25
N GLU A 220 40.84 -4.43 6.85
CA GLU A 220 41.74 -5.21 7.70
C GLU A 220 42.19 -4.41 8.92
N ARG A 221 42.47 -3.12 8.75
CA ARG A 221 42.82 -2.24 9.88
C ARG A 221 41.64 -2.08 10.85
N PHE A 222 40.42 -1.94 10.36
CA PHE A 222 39.24 -1.88 11.24
C PHE A 222 39.07 -3.18 12.06
N ASP A 223 39.35 -4.33 11.46
CA ASP A 223 39.34 -5.61 12.17
C ASP A 223 40.45 -5.68 13.25
N GLN A 224 41.68 -5.29 12.93
CA GLN A 224 42.80 -5.23 13.86
C GLN A 224 42.53 -4.31 15.04
N GLU A 225 41.90 -3.17 14.80
CA GLU A 225 41.53 -2.18 15.82
C GLU A 225 40.23 -2.55 16.57
N ASN A 226 39.61 -3.71 16.25
CA ASN A 226 38.35 -4.17 16.79
C ASN A 226 37.18 -3.17 16.61
N LEU A 227 37.13 -2.48 15.49
CA LEU A 227 36.03 -1.59 15.14
C LEU A 227 34.89 -2.40 14.52
N PRO A 228 33.69 -2.46 15.16
CA PRO A 228 32.64 -3.41 14.81
C PRO A 228 31.77 -2.90 13.65
N PHE A 229 32.34 -2.69 12.48
CA PHE A 229 31.54 -2.40 11.28
C PHE A 229 30.96 -3.69 10.69
N THR A 230 29.70 -3.63 10.28
CA THR A 230 28.98 -4.75 9.66
C THR A 230 28.73 -4.52 8.17
N VAL A 231 28.83 -3.28 7.72
CA VAL A 231 28.66 -2.89 6.32
C VAL A 231 29.77 -1.93 5.93
N ALA A 232 30.41 -2.22 4.82
CA ALA A 232 31.40 -1.37 4.18
C ALA A 232 30.80 -0.84 2.87
N VAL A 233 30.64 0.48 2.77
CA VAL A 233 30.03 1.16 1.64
C VAL A 233 31.14 1.69 0.71
N ILE A 234 31.02 1.40 -0.58
CA ILE A 234 31.79 2.06 -1.62
C ILE A 234 30.93 3.20 -2.14
N ASP A 235 31.38 4.43 -1.93
CA ASP A 235 30.66 5.65 -2.30
C ASP A 235 30.72 5.91 -3.83
N MET A 236 30.45 7.13 -4.29
CA MET A 236 30.25 7.47 -5.69
C MET A 236 31.41 7.04 -6.62
N ASP A 237 32.63 7.00 -6.15
CA ASP A 237 33.82 6.59 -6.93
C ASP A 237 34.00 5.05 -6.98
N TRP A 238 32.90 4.30 -7.17
CA TRP A 238 32.92 2.84 -7.29
C TRP A 238 33.35 2.32 -8.68
N HIS A 239 33.59 3.22 -9.62
CA HIS A 239 34.03 2.95 -11.00
C HIS A 239 35.21 3.84 -11.38
N LEU A 240 35.78 3.62 -12.56
CA LEU A 240 36.79 4.52 -13.10
C LEU A 240 36.15 5.90 -13.35
N VAL A 241 36.70 6.94 -12.70
CA VAL A 241 36.14 8.31 -12.75
C VAL A 241 36.99 9.21 -13.66
N ASP A 242 38.22 8.83 -13.93
CA ASP A 242 39.15 9.52 -14.85
C ASP A 242 39.19 8.69 -16.15
N ILE A 243 38.34 9.01 -17.08
CA ILE A 243 38.33 8.42 -18.43
C ILE A 243 38.98 9.49 -19.33
N ASP A 244 40.24 9.27 -19.68
CA ASP A 244 40.94 10.05 -20.69
C ASP A 244 40.52 9.61 -22.12
#